data_0a4abd60cb713654de12e99d14882351
#
_entry.id   0a4abd60cb713654de12e99d14882351
#
_cell.length_a   1.000
_cell.length_b   1.000
_cell.length_c   1.000
_cell.angle_alpha   90.00
_cell.angle_beta   90.00
_cell.angle_gamma   90.00
#
_symmetry.space_group_name_H-M   'P 1'
#
loop_
_entity.id
_entity.type
_entity.pdbx_description
1 polymer ?
#
loop_
_entity_poly.entity_id
_entity_poly.type
_entity_poly.pdbx_seq_one_letter_code
_entity_poly.pdbx_strand_id
1 'polypeptide(L)'
;MQRSLVGSEMCIRDRYMIDEITHICKDFEKRDPGSKGEKQACEYMAEVLKKDCGCESAEVESFKENPGSFFGWIFFTITFVLVGILCSFFAPVIGVVLIVLGLFIVLCQFGFYIKLIDKCFPEKTGHNVTAIKKCAGGKPKRRILFNGHPDAAWEWPMNYKFGGIGFEGHAVLCGVGAVYYLILCIIKCVKYGVFGTVGMGEPITKASLIGLVFLIPLVGLYWMVNYRRIVDGANDNLSGCYMGIAVMKALKDEGIDLEDTEIGCVLTGSEEAGLRGSKAWCEAHAGEFQDCPTMFISYDTIHDPKYLMVNYRDLNGTVKVDKDYCDLFMEAAEAVDVPCKKGWVPPLGGATDSAAFAQAGFRSCGVTGLNHKLEDYYHTRRDTYDNMNEEGLANCYAATVKLSLIHISEPTRLRCI
;
A
#
# COMPACT_ATOMS: atom_id res chain seq x y z
N MET A 1 27.20 1.94 -25.70
CA MET A 1 25.79 1.61 -25.55
C MET A 1 25.18 2.04 -24.19
N GLN A 2 25.85 1.88 -23.06
CA GLN A 2 25.28 2.22 -21.72
C GLN A 2 25.12 3.72 -21.42
N ARG A 3 25.79 4.64 -22.10
CA ARG A 3 25.69 6.10 -21.83
C ARG A 3 24.59 6.82 -22.63
N SER A 4 24.05 6.27 -23.71
CA SER A 4 22.98 6.89 -24.49
C SER A 4 21.59 6.66 -23.89
N LEU A 5 21.41 5.57 -23.13
CA LEU A 5 20.17 5.23 -22.43
C LEU A 5 19.84 6.14 -21.22
N VAL A 6 20.80 6.91 -20.74
CA VAL A 6 20.70 7.59 -19.42
C VAL A 6 20.52 9.12 -19.54
N GLY A 7 20.63 9.75 -20.70
CA GLY A 7 20.65 11.21 -20.78
C GLY A 7 19.45 11.87 -21.46
N SER A 8 19.34 11.78 -22.79
CA SER A 8 18.26 12.47 -23.54
C SER A 8 16.97 11.64 -23.65
N GLU A 9 17.07 10.33 -23.52
CA GLU A 9 15.93 9.42 -23.56
C GLU A 9 15.18 9.35 -22.24
N MET A 10 15.81 9.69 -21.12
CA MET A 10 15.19 9.79 -19.81
C MET A 10 14.06 10.84 -19.82
N CYS A 11 14.31 12.05 -20.35
CA CYS A 11 13.27 13.08 -20.47
C CYS A 11 12.04 12.69 -21.32
N ILE A 12 12.21 11.83 -22.32
CA ILE A 12 11.11 11.38 -23.17
C ILE A 12 10.23 10.35 -22.42
N ARG A 13 10.85 9.51 -21.61
CA ARG A 13 10.17 8.42 -20.88
C ARG A 13 9.48 8.87 -19.62
N ASP A 14 10.07 9.83 -18.90
CA ASP A 14 9.42 10.47 -17.76
C ASP A 14 8.14 11.19 -18.22
N ARG A 15 8.23 11.91 -19.37
CA ARG A 15 7.07 12.54 -19.99
C ARG A 15 6.01 11.52 -20.40
N TYR A 16 6.41 10.35 -20.94
CA TYR A 16 5.45 9.28 -21.27
C TYR A 16 4.67 8.83 -20.02
N MET A 17 5.34 8.55 -18.89
CA MET A 17 4.65 8.17 -17.65
C MET A 17 3.67 9.26 -17.20
N ILE A 18 4.11 10.52 -17.20
CA ILE A 18 3.27 11.65 -16.78
C ILE A 18 2.08 11.87 -17.71
N ASP A 19 2.28 11.74 -19.02
CA ASP A 19 1.20 11.89 -20.02
C ASP A 19 0.13 10.80 -19.85
N GLU A 20 0.54 9.55 -19.66
CA GLU A 20 -0.36 8.42 -19.43
C GLU A 20 -1.12 8.52 -18.11
N ILE A 21 -0.43 8.88 -17.03
CA ILE A 21 -1.06 9.11 -15.72
C ILE A 21 -2.04 10.27 -15.79
N THR A 22 -1.67 11.36 -16.50
CA THR A 22 -2.54 12.51 -16.73
C THR A 22 -3.79 12.11 -17.50
N HIS A 23 -3.65 11.28 -18.52
CA HIS A 23 -4.77 10.74 -19.30
C HIS A 23 -5.74 9.97 -18.40
N ILE A 24 -5.24 9.02 -17.62
CA ILE A 24 -6.08 8.23 -16.71
C ILE A 24 -6.78 9.13 -15.67
N CYS A 25 -6.06 10.07 -15.06
CA CYS A 25 -6.64 10.96 -14.04
C CYS A 25 -7.73 11.89 -14.60
N LYS A 26 -7.60 12.34 -15.87
CA LYS A 26 -8.52 13.28 -16.49
C LYS A 26 -9.73 12.62 -17.14
N ASP A 27 -9.50 11.52 -17.83
CA ASP A 27 -10.48 10.97 -18.77
C ASP A 27 -11.23 9.75 -18.23
N PHE A 28 -10.76 9.14 -17.13
CA PHE A 28 -11.40 7.97 -16.53
C PHE A 28 -12.24 8.36 -15.32
N GLU A 29 -13.18 7.48 -14.97
CA GLU A 29 -13.90 7.59 -13.71
C GLU A 29 -12.96 7.40 -12.51
N LYS A 30 -13.36 7.89 -11.34
CA LYS A 30 -12.56 7.71 -10.11
C LYS A 30 -12.39 6.23 -9.79
N ARG A 31 -11.19 5.87 -9.34
CA ARG A 31 -10.71 4.50 -9.27
C ARG A 31 -10.73 3.90 -7.86
N ASP A 32 -11.75 4.26 -7.04
CA ASP A 32 -11.86 3.64 -5.70
C ASP A 32 -12.00 2.09 -5.80
N PRO A 33 -11.57 1.35 -4.78
CA PRO A 33 -11.58 -0.11 -4.76
C PRO A 33 -12.89 -0.74 -5.22
N GLY A 34 -12.81 -1.65 -6.18
CA GLY A 34 -13.95 -2.34 -6.77
C GLY A 34 -14.91 -1.42 -7.55
N SER A 35 -14.42 -0.29 -8.07
CA SER A 35 -15.19 0.66 -8.87
C SER A 35 -15.10 0.36 -10.37
N LYS A 36 -15.95 1.03 -11.13
CA LYS A 36 -15.89 1.01 -12.59
C LYS A 36 -14.61 1.71 -13.10
N GLY A 37 -14.14 2.76 -12.41
CA GLY A 37 -12.92 3.46 -12.75
C GLY A 37 -11.67 2.59 -12.57
N GLU A 38 -11.59 1.80 -11.50
CA GLU A 38 -10.53 0.79 -11.31
C GLU A 38 -10.52 -0.20 -12.48
N LYS A 39 -11.68 -0.75 -12.83
CA LYS A 39 -11.81 -1.66 -13.97
C LYS A 39 -11.35 -1.04 -15.28
N GLN A 40 -11.78 0.19 -15.58
CA GLN A 40 -11.38 0.91 -16.79
C GLN A 40 -9.86 1.10 -16.86
N ALA A 41 -9.22 1.47 -15.74
CA ALA A 41 -7.77 1.63 -15.67
C ALA A 41 -7.04 0.29 -15.89
N CYS A 42 -7.53 -0.81 -15.28
CA CYS A 42 -6.98 -2.15 -15.53
C CYS A 42 -7.10 -2.55 -17.01
N GLU A 43 -8.27 -2.37 -17.61
CA GLU A 43 -8.50 -2.70 -19.02
C GLU A 43 -7.60 -1.87 -19.95
N TYR A 44 -7.47 -0.58 -19.69
CA TYR A 44 -6.58 0.31 -20.45
C TYR A 44 -5.11 -0.10 -20.34
N MET A 45 -4.60 -0.30 -19.11
CA MET A 45 -3.21 -0.71 -18.91
C MET A 45 -2.91 -2.09 -19.49
N ALA A 46 -3.87 -3.02 -19.47
CA ALA A 46 -3.72 -4.29 -20.16
C ALA A 46 -3.57 -4.12 -21.68
N GLU A 47 -4.31 -3.19 -22.29
CA GLU A 47 -4.15 -2.86 -23.71
C GLU A 47 -2.80 -2.21 -24.01
N VAL A 48 -2.33 -1.27 -23.18
CA VAL A 48 -1.00 -0.65 -23.29
C VAL A 48 0.09 -1.73 -23.22
N LEU A 49 0.00 -2.65 -22.25
CA LEU A 49 0.95 -3.75 -22.10
C LEU A 49 1.00 -4.66 -23.34
N LYS A 50 -0.15 -4.93 -23.97
CA LYS A 50 -0.19 -5.71 -25.24
C LYS A 50 0.38 -4.92 -26.41
N LYS A 51 -0.14 -3.69 -26.64
CA LYS A 51 0.14 -2.93 -27.85
C LYS A 51 1.51 -2.25 -27.81
N ASP A 52 1.83 -1.60 -26.69
CA ASP A 52 2.99 -0.73 -26.59
C ASP A 52 4.19 -1.37 -25.90
N CYS A 53 3.98 -2.42 -25.09
CA CYS A 53 5.06 -3.17 -24.45
C CYS A 53 5.35 -4.52 -25.12
N GLY A 54 4.44 -5.00 -25.99
CA GLY A 54 4.61 -6.25 -26.74
C GLY A 54 4.45 -7.50 -25.88
N CYS A 55 3.59 -7.46 -24.86
CA CYS A 55 3.24 -8.66 -24.10
C CYS A 55 2.39 -9.61 -24.94
N GLU A 56 2.73 -10.89 -24.94
CA GLU A 56 1.94 -11.93 -25.61
C GLU A 56 0.63 -12.21 -24.88
N SER A 57 0.62 -12.04 -23.56
CA SER A 57 -0.59 -12.10 -22.73
C SER A 57 -0.68 -10.84 -21.89
N ALA A 58 -1.89 -10.29 -21.77
CA ALA A 58 -2.27 -9.32 -20.74
C ALA A 58 -3.74 -9.55 -20.44
N GLU A 59 -4.01 -10.09 -19.28
CA GLU A 59 -5.32 -10.54 -18.86
C GLU A 59 -5.80 -9.69 -17.69
N VAL A 60 -7.09 -9.31 -17.74
CA VAL A 60 -7.77 -8.63 -16.61
C VAL A 60 -8.54 -9.70 -15.85
N GLU A 61 -8.14 -9.93 -14.62
CA GLU A 61 -8.73 -10.93 -13.72
C GLU A 61 -9.63 -10.25 -12.71
N SER A 62 -10.80 -10.83 -12.44
CA SER A 62 -11.73 -10.29 -11.46
C SER A 62 -11.74 -11.11 -10.17
N PHE A 63 -11.89 -10.45 -9.03
CA PHE A 63 -12.02 -11.08 -7.72
C PHE A 63 -13.12 -10.43 -6.89
N LYS A 64 -13.56 -11.13 -5.83
CA LYS A 64 -14.57 -10.63 -4.90
C LYS A 64 -13.93 -10.06 -3.65
N GLU A 65 -14.47 -8.92 -3.20
CA GLU A 65 -13.98 -8.21 -2.05
C GLU A 65 -15.07 -7.42 -1.33
N ASN A 66 -14.78 -6.96 -0.12
CA ASN A 66 -15.63 -6.05 0.65
C ASN A 66 -14.82 -4.80 1.03
N PRO A 67 -14.57 -3.87 0.09
CA PRO A 67 -13.54 -2.83 0.28
C PRO A 67 -13.84 -1.88 1.43
N GLY A 68 -15.10 -1.61 1.70
CA GLY A 68 -15.51 -0.78 2.84
C GLY A 68 -15.12 -1.32 4.21
N SER A 69 -14.76 -2.61 4.31
CA SER A 69 -14.38 -3.24 5.56
C SER A 69 -13.01 -2.76 6.09
N PHE A 70 -12.09 -2.39 5.18
CA PHE A 70 -10.73 -2.05 5.57
C PHE A 70 -10.69 -0.88 6.56
N PHE A 71 -11.33 0.23 6.23
CA PHE A 71 -11.53 1.31 7.19
C PHE A 71 -12.81 1.17 8.02
N GLY A 72 -13.63 0.17 7.76
CA GLY A 72 -14.85 -0.15 8.49
C GLY A 72 -14.62 -0.47 9.96
N TRP A 73 -13.38 -0.88 10.33
CA TRP A 73 -13.01 -1.07 11.73
C TRP A 73 -13.27 0.19 12.59
N ILE A 74 -13.19 1.38 12.00
CA ILE A 74 -13.45 2.65 12.69
C ILE A 74 -14.83 2.62 13.36
N PHE A 75 -15.87 2.22 12.62
CA PHE A 75 -17.23 2.18 13.14
C PHE A 75 -17.36 1.21 14.33
N PHE A 76 -16.80 0.01 14.22
CA PHE A 76 -16.85 -0.99 15.28
C PHE A 76 -15.99 -0.59 16.47
N THR A 77 -14.71 -0.32 16.24
CA THR A 77 -13.74 0.00 17.29
C THR A 77 -14.17 1.21 18.09
N ILE A 78 -14.49 2.31 17.39
CA ILE A 78 -14.83 3.55 18.08
C ILE A 78 -16.15 3.41 18.83
N THR A 79 -17.16 2.78 18.24
CA THR A 79 -18.44 2.51 18.95
C THR A 79 -18.20 1.68 20.20
N PHE A 80 -17.42 0.59 20.13
CA PHE A 80 -17.12 -0.23 21.30
C PHE A 80 -16.33 0.53 22.35
N VAL A 81 -15.35 1.33 21.98
CA VAL A 81 -14.60 2.18 22.92
C VAL A 81 -15.51 3.20 23.59
N LEU A 82 -16.35 3.92 22.83
CA LEU A 82 -17.27 4.93 23.39
C LEU A 82 -18.30 4.32 24.33
N VAL A 83 -18.92 3.19 23.94
CA VAL A 83 -19.85 2.47 24.81
C VAL A 83 -19.12 1.89 26.03
N GLY A 84 -17.89 1.40 25.85
CA GLY A 84 -17.03 0.94 26.95
C GLY A 84 -16.71 2.05 27.95
N ILE A 85 -16.42 3.25 27.46
CA ILE A 85 -16.25 4.45 28.31
C ILE A 85 -17.52 4.74 29.12
N LEU A 86 -18.67 4.72 28.47
CA LEU A 86 -19.96 4.90 29.16
C LEU A 86 -20.17 3.83 30.21
N CYS A 87 -19.98 2.56 29.89
CA CYS A 87 -20.12 1.43 30.81
C CYS A 87 -19.14 1.50 32.00
N SER A 88 -17.99 2.16 31.82
CA SER A 88 -17.00 2.32 32.89
C SER A 88 -17.55 2.99 34.16
N PHE A 89 -18.68 3.71 34.10
CA PHE A 89 -19.29 4.40 35.21
C PHE A 89 -20.24 3.54 36.05
N PHE A 90 -20.74 2.42 35.51
CA PHE A 90 -21.73 1.58 36.23
C PHE A 90 -21.49 0.05 36.09
N ALA A 91 -20.74 -0.38 35.07
CA ALA A 91 -20.40 -1.79 34.82
C ALA A 91 -18.99 -1.87 34.22
N PRO A 92 -17.92 -1.64 34.99
CA PRO A 92 -16.57 -1.52 34.47
C PRO A 92 -16.09 -2.75 33.73
N VAL A 93 -16.55 -3.96 34.06
CA VAL A 93 -16.20 -5.19 33.33
C VAL A 93 -16.69 -5.14 31.87
N ILE A 94 -17.88 -4.61 31.62
CA ILE A 94 -18.40 -4.44 30.26
C ILE A 94 -17.51 -3.42 29.52
N GLY A 95 -17.06 -2.37 30.19
CA GLY A 95 -16.08 -1.43 29.65
C GLY A 95 -14.79 -2.11 29.22
N VAL A 96 -14.21 -2.99 30.06
CA VAL A 96 -13.02 -3.77 29.70
C VAL A 96 -13.27 -4.62 28.44
N VAL A 97 -14.36 -5.40 28.43
CA VAL A 97 -14.67 -6.29 27.31
C VAL A 97 -14.83 -5.54 26.00
N LEU A 98 -15.60 -4.44 26.00
CA LEU A 98 -15.87 -3.66 24.80
C LEU A 98 -14.60 -2.96 24.29
N ILE A 99 -13.81 -2.33 25.15
CA ILE A 99 -12.58 -1.65 24.74
C ILE A 99 -11.58 -2.69 24.17
N VAL A 100 -11.41 -3.83 24.84
CA VAL A 100 -10.52 -4.91 24.34
C VAL A 100 -11.00 -5.44 23.00
N LEU A 101 -12.32 -5.65 22.83
CA LEU A 101 -12.88 -6.09 21.55
C LEU A 101 -12.64 -5.05 20.43
N GLY A 102 -12.83 -3.77 20.71
CA GLY A 102 -12.55 -2.70 19.77
C GLY A 102 -11.07 -2.66 19.37
N LEU A 103 -10.16 -2.72 20.35
CA LEU A 103 -8.72 -2.76 20.08
C LEU A 103 -8.30 -4.02 19.31
N PHE A 104 -8.94 -5.17 19.58
CA PHE A 104 -8.70 -6.39 18.83
C PHE A 104 -9.13 -6.28 17.36
N ILE A 105 -10.28 -5.64 17.09
CA ILE A 105 -10.77 -5.45 15.71
C ILE A 105 -9.80 -4.57 14.92
N VAL A 106 -9.37 -3.43 15.44
CA VAL A 106 -8.43 -2.57 14.72
C VAL A 106 -7.07 -3.25 14.52
N LEU A 107 -6.60 -4.01 15.49
CA LEU A 107 -5.35 -4.75 15.38
C LEU A 107 -5.42 -5.80 14.27
N CYS A 108 -6.52 -6.57 14.21
CA CYS A 108 -6.69 -7.56 13.15
C CYS A 108 -6.88 -6.92 11.78
N GLN A 109 -7.85 -6.00 11.66
CA GLN A 109 -8.27 -5.48 10.36
C GLN A 109 -7.25 -4.51 9.75
N PHE A 110 -6.70 -3.60 10.57
CA PHE A 110 -5.75 -2.57 10.11
C PHE A 110 -4.30 -2.88 10.48
N GLY A 111 -4.05 -3.49 11.64
CA GLY A 111 -2.69 -3.84 12.05
C GLY A 111 -2.08 -4.98 11.25
N PHE A 112 -2.87 -6.04 11.01
CA PHE A 112 -2.43 -7.25 10.31
C PHE A 112 -3.14 -7.51 8.98
N TYR A 113 -4.04 -6.63 8.55
CA TYR A 113 -4.81 -6.77 7.30
C TYR A 113 -5.58 -8.11 7.19
N ILE A 114 -6.06 -8.61 8.34
CA ILE A 114 -6.90 -9.80 8.43
C ILE A 114 -8.34 -9.43 8.06
N LYS A 115 -8.99 -10.20 7.21
CA LYS A 115 -10.38 -10.01 6.74
C LYS A 115 -11.40 -10.40 7.85
N LEU A 116 -11.35 -9.71 9.00
CA LEU A 116 -12.16 -10.07 10.18
C LEU A 116 -13.64 -9.68 10.04
N ILE A 117 -13.90 -8.47 9.56
CA ILE A 117 -15.24 -7.87 9.49
C ILE A 117 -15.75 -7.71 8.05
N ASP A 118 -15.10 -8.31 7.09
CA ASP A 118 -15.42 -8.16 5.66
C ASP A 118 -16.89 -8.43 5.36
N LYS A 119 -17.44 -9.53 5.90
CA LYS A 119 -18.84 -9.94 5.70
C LYS A 119 -19.90 -8.94 6.22
N CYS A 120 -19.48 -7.94 7.00
CA CYS A 120 -20.36 -6.88 7.47
C CYS A 120 -20.54 -5.74 6.45
N PHE A 121 -19.81 -5.77 5.33
CA PHE A 121 -19.82 -4.73 4.31
C PHE A 121 -20.24 -5.28 2.94
N PRO A 122 -20.78 -4.41 2.04
CA PRO A 122 -21.17 -4.83 0.71
C PRO A 122 -20.02 -5.44 -0.09
N GLU A 123 -20.30 -6.53 -0.80
CA GLU A 123 -19.37 -7.14 -1.73
C GLU A 123 -19.32 -6.30 -3.03
N LYS A 124 -18.10 -6.12 -3.55
CA LYS A 124 -17.80 -5.53 -4.85
C LYS A 124 -16.93 -6.49 -5.67
N THR A 125 -16.62 -6.11 -6.89
CA THR A 125 -15.71 -6.86 -7.76
C THR A 125 -14.49 -5.98 -8.07
N GLY A 126 -13.34 -6.38 -7.59
CA GLY A 126 -12.04 -5.78 -7.91
C GLY A 126 -11.39 -6.44 -9.13
N HIS A 127 -10.34 -5.83 -9.67
CA HIS A 127 -9.68 -6.26 -10.89
C HIS A 127 -8.16 -6.18 -10.76
N ASN A 128 -7.48 -7.23 -11.24
CA ASN A 128 -6.03 -7.29 -11.39
C ASN A 128 -5.67 -7.37 -12.87
N VAL A 129 -4.40 -7.05 -13.21
CA VAL A 129 -3.85 -7.26 -14.53
C VAL A 129 -2.61 -8.13 -14.42
N THR A 130 -2.55 -9.20 -15.20
CA THR A 130 -1.36 -10.05 -15.36
C THR A 130 -0.90 -10.00 -16.79
N ALA A 131 0.28 -9.41 -17.04
CA ALA A 131 0.83 -9.28 -18.38
C ALA A 131 2.27 -9.78 -18.44
N ILE A 132 2.55 -10.64 -19.41
CA ILE A 132 3.86 -11.29 -19.57
C ILE A 132 4.37 -11.08 -21.00
N LYS A 133 5.63 -10.63 -21.10
CA LYS A 133 6.46 -10.71 -22.32
C LYS A 133 7.41 -11.89 -22.14
N LYS A 134 7.24 -12.91 -23.00
CA LYS A 134 8.04 -14.13 -22.99
C LYS A 134 9.47 -13.86 -23.41
N CYS A 135 10.40 -14.70 -22.97
CA CYS A 135 11.79 -14.66 -23.43
C CYS A 135 11.94 -15.28 -24.82
N ALA A 136 12.87 -14.76 -25.63
CA ALA A 136 13.13 -15.22 -27.00
C ALA A 136 13.59 -16.68 -27.05
N GLY A 137 14.31 -17.17 -26.05
CA GLY A 137 14.77 -18.57 -25.95
C GLY A 137 13.67 -19.59 -25.58
N GLY A 138 12.42 -19.13 -25.39
CA GLY A 138 11.24 -19.97 -25.18
C GLY A 138 11.12 -20.60 -23.80
N LYS A 139 12.20 -20.71 -23.02
CA LYS A 139 12.17 -21.19 -21.63
C LYS A 139 12.92 -20.24 -20.71
N PRO A 140 12.23 -19.60 -19.77
CA PRO A 140 12.87 -18.63 -18.90
C PRO A 140 13.81 -19.32 -17.90
N LYS A 141 14.96 -18.71 -17.66
CA LYS A 141 15.84 -19.04 -16.54
C LYS A 141 15.54 -18.17 -15.32
N ARG A 142 14.86 -17.06 -15.53
CA ARG A 142 14.46 -16.10 -14.49
C ARG A 142 13.29 -15.25 -14.96
N ARG A 143 12.65 -14.58 -14.02
CA ARG A 143 11.49 -13.71 -14.28
C ARG A 143 11.54 -12.47 -13.41
N ILE A 144 11.15 -11.32 -13.99
CA ILE A 144 10.97 -10.05 -13.28
C ILE A 144 9.52 -9.62 -13.48
N LEU A 145 8.81 -9.42 -12.39
CA LEU A 145 7.42 -8.94 -12.38
C LEU A 145 7.32 -7.63 -11.62
N PHE A 146 6.97 -6.57 -12.33
CA PHE A 146 6.71 -5.25 -11.76
C PHE A 146 5.29 -5.19 -11.24
N ASN A 147 5.10 -4.55 -10.10
CA ASN A 147 3.80 -4.38 -9.51
C ASN A 147 3.58 -2.92 -9.10
N GLY A 148 2.33 -2.51 -9.14
CA GLY A 148 1.74 -1.29 -8.62
C GLY A 148 0.24 -1.46 -8.60
N HIS A 149 -0.50 -0.56 -7.95
CA HIS A 149 -1.95 -0.67 -7.86
C HIS A 149 -2.68 0.44 -8.64
N PRO A 150 -3.67 0.07 -9.47
CA PRO A 150 -4.41 1.02 -10.28
C PRO A 150 -5.51 1.78 -9.54
N ASP A 151 -5.95 1.30 -8.38
CA ASP A 151 -6.96 1.95 -7.57
C ASP A 151 -6.41 3.20 -6.86
N ALA A 152 -7.30 3.98 -6.29
CA ALA A 152 -6.99 5.24 -5.63
C ALA A 152 -7.73 5.37 -4.31
N ALA A 153 -7.10 6.02 -3.34
CA ALA A 153 -7.60 6.18 -1.98
C ALA A 153 -8.88 7.02 -1.87
N TRP A 154 -9.59 6.77 -0.78
CA TRP A 154 -10.54 7.74 -0.24
C TRP A 154 -9.79 8.82 0.53
N GLU A 155 -10.26 10.08 0.37
CA GLU A 155 -9.60 11.22 1.00
C GLU A 155 -9.51 11.10 2.52
N TRP A 156 -8.37 11.47 3.08
CA TRP A 156 -8.16 11.64 4.52
C TRP A 156 -8.24 13.11 4.92
N PRO A 157 -9.41 13.61 5.37
CA PRO A 157 -9.62 15.03 5.68
C PRO A 157 -8.70 15.58 6.77
N MET A 158 -8.29 14.73 7.71
CA MET A 158 -7.37 15.14 8.79
C MET A 158 -5.97 15.40 8.23
N ASN A 159 -5.45 14.52 7.34
CA ASN A 159 -4.19 14.75 6.66
C ASN A 159 -4.25 15.99 5.77
N TYR A 160 -5.33 16.16 5.01
CA TYR A 160 -5.52 17.34 4.17
C TYR A 160 -5.49 18.67 4.94
N LYS A 161 -6.11 18.71 6.14
CA LYS A 161 -6.26 19.95 6.93
C LYS A 161 -5.06 20.23 7.84
N PHE A 162 -4.47 19.21 8.43
CA PHE A 162 -3.50 19.33 9.53
C PHE A 162 -2.15 18.68 9.21
N GLY A 163 -1.99 18.11 7.99
CA GLY A 163 -0.80 17.38 7.59
C GLY A 163 -0.55 16.10 8.38
N GLY A 164 0.53 15.41 8.07
CA GLY A 164 0.86 14.11 8.66
C GLY A 164 1.01 14.14 10.17
N ILE A 165 1.63 15.19 10.73
CA ILE A 165 1.79 15.34 12.19
C ILE A 165 0.42 15.43 12.88
N GLY A 166 -0.53 16.18 12.29
CA GLY A 166 -1.89 16.29 12.84
C GLY A 166 -2.65 14.98 12.73
N PHE A 167 -2.51 14.25 11.64
CA PHE A 167 -3.12 12.94 11.42
C PHE A 167 -2.57 11.88 12.39
N GLU A 168 -1.25 11.73 12.48
CA GLU A 168 -0.60 10.79 13.41
C GLU A 168 -0.90 11.14 14.85
N GLY A 169 -0.80 12.42 15.21
CA GLY A 169 -1.13 12.92 16.56
C GLY A 169 -2.55 12.60 16.96
N HIS A 170 -3.52 12.73 16.03
CA HIS A 170 -4.91 12.36 16.27
C HIS A 170 -5.05 10.86 16.56
N ALA A 171 -4.44 9.99 15.72
CA ALA A 171 -4.47 8.54 15.91
C ALA A 171 -3.85 8.13 17.27
N VAL A 172 -2.71 8.73 17.63
CA VAL A 172 -2.04 8.50 18.92
C VAL A 172 -2.93 8.91 20.09
N LEU A 173 -3.58 10.08 20.04
CA LEU A 173 -4.49 10.53 21.08
C LEU A 173 -5.68 9.59 21.27
N CYS A 174 -6.22 9.03 20.19
CA CYS A 174 -7.28 8.02 20.26
C CYS A 174 -6.81 6.73 20.95
N GLY A 175 -5.62 6.24 20.58
CA GLY A 175 -5.01 5.07 21.20
C GLY A 175 -4.76 5.29 22.70
N VAL A 176 -4.18 6.44 23.07
CA VAL A 176 -3.96 6.83 24.47
C VAL A 176 -5.29 6.87 25.22
N GLY A 177 -6.34 7.46 24.65
CA GLY A 177 -7.67 7.55 25.27
C GLY A 177 -8.29 6.17 25.52
N ALA A 178 -8.21 5.27 24.53
CA ALA A 178 -8.71 3.90 24.66
C ALA A 178 -7.97 3.13 25.78
N VAL A 179 -6.63 3.18 25.79
CA VAL A 179 -5.80 2.52 26.82
C VAL A 179 -6.04 3.13 28.19
N TYR A 180 -6.17 4.45 28.27
CA TYR A 180 -6.48 5.15 29.52
C TYR A 180 -7.76 4.61 30.15
N TYR A 181 -8.85 4.54 29.40
CA TYR A 181 -10.12 4.01 29.92
C TYR A 181 -10.07 2.51 30.20
N LEU A 182 -9.32 1.73 29.42
CA LEU A 182 -9.10 0.32 29.71
C LEU A 182 -8.46 0.13 31.10
N ILE A 183 -7.41 0.90 31.39
CA ILE A 183 -6.73 0.88 32.69
C ILE A 183 -7.69 1.28 33.81
N LEU A 184 -8.47 2.35 33.63
CA LEU A 184 -9.44 2.78 34.62
C LEU A 184 -10.51 1.71 34.87
N CYS A 185 -11.02 1.06 33.84
CA CYS A 185 -11.98 -0.03 33.96
C CYS A 185 -11.39 -1.21 34.77
N ILE A 186 -10.15 -1.61 34.46
CA ILE A 186 -9.46 -2.70 35.20
C ILE A 186 -9.30 -2.32 36.68
N ILE A 187 -8.84 -1.11 36.99
CA ILE A 187 -8.69 -0.64 38.39
C ILE A 187 -10.04 -0.65 39.10
N LYS A 188 -11.11 -0.22 38.43
CA LYS A 188 -12.47 -0.23 39.02
C LYS A 188 -12.93 -1.66 39.32
N CYS A 189 -12.73 -2.59 38.37
CA CYS A 189 -13.07 -3.99 38.59
C CYS A 189 -12.36 -4.60 39.80
N VAL A 190 -11.08 -4.28 39.99
CA VAL A 190 -10.26 -4.83 41.06
C VAL A 190 -10.64 -4.22 42.41
N LYS A 191 -10.86 -2.89 42.47
CA LYS A 191 -11.10 -2.19 43.76
C LYS A 191 -12.56 -2.21 44.23
N TYR A 192 -13.51 -2.15 43.28
CA TYR A 192 -14.93 -1.91 43.60
C TYR A 192 -15.84 -3.04 43.12
N GLY A 193 -15.24 -4.08 42.51
CA GLY A 193 -15.97 -5.22 41.94
C GLY A 193 -16.38 -4.98 40.48
N VAL A 194 -16.61 -6.09 39.79
CA VAL A 194 -16.82 -6.13 38.31
C VAL A 194 -18.08 -5.37 37.85
N PHE A 195 -19.10 -5.28 38.70
CA PHE A 195 -20.33 -4.50 38.50
C PHE A 195 -20.49 -3.38 39.54
N GLY A 196 -19.39 -3.00 40.21
CA GLY A 196 -19.41 -2.00 41.26
C GLY A 196 -19.55 -0.60 40.66
N THR A 197 -20.48 0.18 41.25
CA THR A 197 -20.54 1.63 41.03
C THR A 197 -19.57 2.33 41.94
N VAL A 198 -18.88 3.34 41.40
CA VAL A 198 -17.89 4.12 42.17
C VAL A 198 -18.49 5.49 42.54
N GLY A 199 -18.39 5.87 43.79
CA GLY A 199 -18.91 7.16 44.28
C GLY A 199 -18.26 8.35 43.55
N MET A 200 -19.02 9.44 43.40
CA MET A 200 -18.53 10.65 42.69
C MET A 200 -17.34 11.34 43.38
N GLY A 201 -17.16 11.13 44.70
CA GLY A 201 -16.03 11.66 45.46
C GLY A 201 -14.70 10.95 45.24
N GLU A 202 -14.73 9.74 44.72
CA GLU A 202 -13.55 8.90 44.56
C GLU A 202 -12.57 9.47 43.51
N PRO A 203 -11.26 9.38 43.75
CA PRO A 203 -10.25 9.88 42.82
C PRO A 203 -10.35 9.27 41.40
N ILE A 204 -10.71 7.98 41.32
CA ILE A 204 -10.84 7.27 40.02
C ILE A 204 -12.05 7.77 39.22
N THR A 205 -13.12 8.21 39.89
CA THR A 205 -14.26 8.85 39.22
C THR A 205 -13.85 10.21 38.67
N LYS A 206 -13.10 11.00 39.41
CA LYS A 206 -12.53 12.26 38.92
C LYS A 206 -11.62 12.04 37.75
N ALA A 207 -10.73 11.02 37.79
CA ALA A 207 -9.89 10.63 36.65
C ALA A 207 -10.76 10.25 35.45
N SER A 208 -11.84 9.48 35.63
CA SER A 208 -12.76 9.15 34.53
C SER A 208 -13.41 10.38 33.90
N LEU A 209 -13.81 11.36 34.72
CA LEU A 209 -14.38 12.62 34.23
C LEU A 209 -13.34 13.47 33.45
N ILE A 210 -12.11 13.57 33.95
CA ILE A 210 -11.02 14.25 33.23
C ILE A 210 -10.75 13.56 31.86
N GLY A 211 -10.77 12.24 31.87
CA GLY A 211 -10.58 11.44 30.63
C GLY A 211 -11.63 11.67 29.54
N LEU A 212 -12.79 12.29 29.86
CA LEU A 212 -13.78 12.62 28.82
C LEU A 212 -13.24 13.55 27.74
N VAL A 213 -12.12 14.23 27.97
CA VAL A 213 -11.41 14.99 26.91
C VAL A 213 -11.05 14.12 25.71
N PHE A 214 -10.79 12.83 25.91
CA PHE A 214 -10.51 11.88 24.82
C PHE A 214 -11.71 11.56 23.93
N LEU A 215 -12.93 11.90 24.35
CA LEU A 215 -14.10 11.76 23.49
C LEU A 215 -13.97 12.61 22.22
N ILE A 216 -13.31 13.77 22.28
CA ILE A 216 -13.14 14.66 21.13
C ILE A 216 -12.36 13.95 20.01
N PRO A 217 -11.11 13.49 20.21
CA PRO A 217 -10.39 12.76 19.18
C PRO A 217 -11.05 11.42 18.81
N LEU A 218 -11.60 10.66 19.76
CA LEU A 218 -12.27 9.39 19.47
C LEU A 218 -13.47 9.57 18.54
N VAL A 219 -14.34 10.54 18.80
CA VAL A 219 -15.46 10.86 17.91
C VAL A 219 -14.95 11.39 16.58
N GLY A 220 -13.86 12.16 16.59
CA GLY A 220 -13.20 12.68 15.38
C GLY A 220 -12.78 11.59 14.39
N LEU A 221 -12.48 10.37 14.86
CA LEU A 221 -12.11 9.25 13.97
C LEU A 221 -13.21 8.83 12.99
N TYR A 222 -14.48 9.06 13.29
CA TYR A 222 -15.55 8.79 12.32
C TYR A 222 -15.43 9.61 11.03
N TRP A 223 -14.66 10.69 11.05
CA TRP A 223 -14.35 11.54 9.89
C TRP A 223 -12.90 11.36 9.40
N MET A 224 -12.22 10.27 9.79
CA MET A 224 -10.87 9.99 9.34
C MET A 224 -10.82 9.74 7.82
N VAL A 225 -11.84 9.09 7.28
CA VAL A 225 -11.96 8.75 5.86
C VAL A 225 -13.24 9.37 5.28
N ASN A 226 -13.09 10.06 4.16
CA ASN A 226 -14.20 10.62 3.39
C ASN A 226 -14.52 9.75 2.17
N TYR A 227 -15.37 8.77 2.34
CA TYR A 227 -15.81 7.86 1.26
C TYR A 227 -16.54 8.53 0.10
N ARG A 228 -16.91 9.82 0.21
CA ARG A 228 -17.56 10.58 -0.86
C ARG A 228 -16.57 11.28 -1.78
N ARG A 229 -15.29 11.27 -1.43
CA ARG A 229 -14.22 11.87 -2.24
C ARG A 229 -13.10 10.86 -2.44
N ILE A 230 -12.93 10.49 -3.70
CA ILE A 230 -11.80 9.67 -4.15
C ILE A 230 -10.73 10.64 -4.68
N VAL A 231 -9.47 10.42 -4.32
CA VAL A 231 -8.33 11.20 -4.81
C VAL A 231 -8.02 10.84 -6.27
N ASP A 232 -7.10 11.56 -6.92
CA ASP A 232 -6.70 11.19 -8.28
C ASP A 232 -5.74 10.01 -8.30
N GLY A 233 -4.98 9.81 -7.22
CA GLY A 233 -4.05 8.68 -7.12
C GLY A 233 -2.97 8.69 -8.20
N ALA A 234 -2.46 9.89 -8.52
CA ALA A 234 -1.42 10.03 -9.54
C ALA A 234 -0.08 9.52 -9.04
N ASN A 235 0.31 9.95 -7.84
CA ASN A 235 1.51 9.45 -7.17
C ASN A 235 1.21 8.12 -6.46
N ASP A 236 0.07 8.00 -5.83
CA ASP A 236 -0.43 6.84 -5.11
C ASP A 236 -1.67 6.24 -5.81
N ASN A 237 -1.53 5.28 -6.82
CA ASN A 237 -0.23 4.69 -7.19
C ASN A 237 -0.12 4.42 -8.71
N LEU A 238 -0.64 5.34 -9.54
CA LEU A 238 -0.36 5.23 -10.98
C LEU A 238 1.14 5.36 -11.29
N SER A 239 1.90 6.10 -10.46
CA SER A 239 3.36 6.19 -10.58
C SER A 239 4.03 4.80 -10.51
N GLY A 240 3.60 3.95 -9.59
CA GLY A 240 4.08 2.58 -9.47
C GLY A 240 3.65 1.69 -10.63
N CYS A 241 2.41 1.79 -11.10
CA CYS A 241 1.93 1.05 -12.26
C CYS A 241 2.78 1.35 -13.50
N TYR A 242 3.00 2.63 -13.79
CA TYR A 242 3.73 3.06 -14.98
C TYR A 242 5.25 2.87 -14.87
N MET A 243 5.80 2.61 -13.69
CA MET A 243 7.23 2.29 -13.55
C MET A 243 7.60 1.02 -14.33
N GLY A 244 6.87 -0.07 -14.13
CA GLY A 244 7.08 -1.32 -14.87
C GLY A 244 6.71 -1.22 -16.34
N ILE A 245 5.57 -0.58 -16.65
CA ILE A 245 5.10 -0.36 -18.03
C ILE A 245 6.15 0.40 -18.85
N ALA A 246 6.73 1.48 -18.29
CA ALA A 246 7.73 2.30 -18.97
C ALA A 246 9.03 1.49 -19.28
N VAL A 247 9.47 0.63 -18.36
CA VAL A 247 10.61 -0.27 -18.60
C VAL A 247 10.33 -1.23 -19.72
N MET A 248 9.16 -1.87 -19.74
CA MET A 248 8.78 -2.83 -20.76
C MET A 248 8.60 -2.17 -22.14
N LYS A 249 7.99 -0.96 -22.15
CA LYS A 249 7.88 -0.16 -23.39
C LYS A 249 9.25 0.21 -23.95
N ALA A 250 10.17 0.61 -23.07
CA ALA A 250 11.54 0.91 -23.49
C ALA A 250 12.25 -0.25 -24.17
N LEU A 251 12.13 -1.45 -23.60
CA LEU A 251 12.71 -2.66 -24.22
C LEU A 251 12.13 -2.91 -25.61
N LYS A 252 10.82 -2.69 -25.78
CA LYS A 252 10.18 -2.86 -27.10
C LYS A 252 10.61 -1.80 -28.08
N ASP A 253 10.63 -0.53 -27.71
CA ASP A 253 10.99 0.60 -28.58
C ASP A 253 12.43 0.48 -29.09
N GLU A 254 13.33 -0.11 -28.30
CA GLU A 254 14.72 -0.37 -28.66
C GLU A 254 14.93 -1.71 -29.37
N GLY A 255 13.87 -2.49 -29.56
CA GLY A 255 13.95 -3.82 -30.18
C GLY A 255 14.77 -4.81 -29.35
N ILE A 256 14.77 -4.66 -28.01
CA ILE A 256 15.50 -5.56 -27.12
C ILE A 256 14.59 -6.72 -26.73
N ASP A 257 14.91 -7.91 -27.22
CA ASP A 257 14.32 -9.15 -26.78
C ASP A 257 15.27 -9.88 -25.81
N LEU A 258 14.74 -10.24 -24.64
CA LEU A 258 15.51 -10.92 -23.61
C LEU A 258 15.57 -12.41 -23.91
N GLU A 259 16.78 -12.98 -23.98
CA GLU A 259 16.99 -14.37 -24.39
C GLU A 259 16.42 -15.38 -23.40
N ASP A 260 16.69 -15.20 -22.10
CA ASP A 260 16.38 -16.18 -21.05
C ASP A 260 15.65 -15.59 -19.83
N THR A 261 15.15 -14.35 -19.96
CA THR A 261 14.43 -13.62 -18.91
C THR A 261 13.03 -13.26 -19.38
N GLU A 262 12.00 -13.74 -18.70
CA GLU A 262 10.64 -13.21 -18.83
C GLU A 262 10.49 -11.94 -18.02
N ILE A 263 9.74 -10.99 -18.57
CA ILE A 263 9.44 -9.73 -17.91
C ILE A 263 7.94 -9.45 -18.00
N GLY A 264 7.36 -8.89 -16.95
CA GLY A 264 5.93 -8.62 -16.95
C GLY A 264 5.48 -7.62 -15.89
N CYS A 265 4.20 -7.34 -15.91
CA CYS A 265 3.52 -6.55 -14.88
C CYS A 265 2.40 -7.38 -14.25
N VAL A 266 2.31 -7.31 -12.93
CA VAL A 266 1.17 -7.77 -12.14
C VAL A 266 0.62 -6.54 -11.44
N LEU A 267 -0.43 -5.90 -12.00
CA LEU A 267 -1.05 -4.71 -11.41
C LEU A 267 -2.24 -5.18 -10.59
N THR A 268 -2.24 -4.85 -9.31
CA THR A 268 -3.17 -5.41 -8.33
C THR A 268 -4.11 -4.34 -7.81
N GLY A 269 -5.39 -4.41 -8.20
CA GLY A 269 -6.40 -3.45 -7.78
C GLY A 269 -6.79 -3.59 -6.31
N SER A 270 -7.50 -2.58 -5.82
CA SER A 270 -8.03 -2.56 -4.45
C SER A 270 -6.97 -2.77 -3.35
N GLU A 271 -5.78 -2.23 -3.57
CA GLU A 271 -4.71 -2.14 -2.58
C GLU A 271 -5.17 -1.32 -1.37
N GLU A 272 -5.79 -0.17 -1.64
CA GLU A 272 -6.34 0.79 -0.68
C GLU A 272 -7.46 0.24 0.22
N ALA A 273 -7.97 -0.92 -0.15
CA ALA A 273 -8.90 -1.70 0.68
C ALA A 273 -8.20 -2.77 1.54
N GLY A 274 -6.87 -2.70 1.67
CA GLY A 274 -6.04 -3.59 2.49
C GLY A 274 -5.49 -4.79 1.72
N LEU A 275 -4.81 -4.52 0.62
CA LEU A 275 -4.12 -5.50 -0.25
C LEU A 275 -5.07 -6.55 -0.84
N ARG A 276 -6.32 -6.15 -1.21
CA ARG A 276 -7.33 -7.15 -1.61
C ARG A 276 -6.96 -7.83 -2.93
N GLY A 277 -6.48 -7.06 -3.91
CA GLY A 277 -6.09 -7.57 -5.21
C GLY A 277 -4.86 -8.45 -5.17
N SER A 278 -3.80 -8.01 -4.53
CA SER A 278 -2.57 -8.80 -4.42
C SER A 278 -2.78 -10.11 -3.65
N LYS A 279 -3.58 -10.10 -2.57
CA LYS A 279 -3.96 -11.34 -1.87
C LYS A 279 -4.79 -12.27 -2.74
N ALA A 280 -5.77 -11.74 -3.49
CA ALA A 280 -6.59 -12.53 -4.39
C ALA A 280 -5.76 -13.10 -5.54
N TRP A 281 -4.83 -12.29 -6.10
CA TRP A 281 -3.91 -12.74 -7.13
C TRP A 281 -3.01 -13.88 -6.62
N CYS A 282 -2.43 -13.73 -5.44
CA CYS A 282 -1.61 -14.77 -4.82
C CYS A 282 -2.38 -16.07 -4.56
N GLU A 283 -3.64 -15.97 -4.17
CA GLU A 283 -4.52 -17.14 -4.00
C GLU A 283 -4.83 -17.82 -5.33
N ALA A 284 -5.10 -17.06 -6.39
CA ALA A 284 -5.41 -17.59 -7.73
C ALA A 284 -4.19 -18.23 -8.40
N HIS A 285 -3.00 -17.66 -8.21
CA HIS A 285 -1.75 -18.10 -8.83
C HIS A 285 -0.85 -18.92 -7.88
N ALA A 286 -1.42 -19.50 -6.83
CA ALA A 286 -0.68 -20.33 -5.89
C ALA A 286 -0.03 -21.53 -6.62
N GLY A 287 1.30 -21.61 -6.55
CA GLY A 287 2.08 -22.66 -7.26
C GLY A 287 2.51 -22.31 -8.67
N GLU A 288 2.04 -21.17 -9.23
CA GLU A 288 2.55 -20.65 -10.50
C GLU A 288 3.82 -19.81 -10.28
N PHE A 289 4.53 -19.47 -11.35
CA PHE A 289 5.77 -18.65 -11.32
C PHE A 289 6.90 -19.20 -10.42
N GLN A 290 6.89 -20.52 -10.15
CA GLN A 290 7.90 -21.21 -9.32
C GLN A 290 8.86 -22.07 -10.17
N ASP A 291 8.67 -22.10 -11.48
CA ASP A 291 9.47 -22.86 -12.44
C ASP A 291 10.88 -22.32 -12.65
N CYS A 292 11.08 -21.03 -12.31
CA CYS A 292 12.38 -20.36 -12.29
C CYS A 292 12.40 -19.27 -11.19
N PRO A 293 13.60 -18.75 -10.80
CA PRO A 293 13.69 -17.61 -9.89
C PRO A 293 12.88 -16.42 -10.41
N THR A 294 11.86 -16.02 -9.65
CA THR A 294 10.95 -14.93 -10.00
C THR A 294 11.05 -13.83 -8.95
N MET A 295 11.29 -12.60 -9.41
CA MET A 295 11.39 -11.40 -8.60
C MET A 295 10.14 -10.55 -8.77
N PHE A 296 9.42 -10.28 -7.69
CA PHE A 296 8.37 -9.28 -7.65
C PHE A 296 8.93 -7.97 -7.10
N ILE A 297 8.67 -6.87 -7.79
CA ILE A 297 9.05 -5.53 -7.36
C ILE A 297 7.78 -4.69 -7.29
N SER A 298 7.34 -4.38 -6.08
CA SER A 298 6.19 -3.52 -5.85
C SER A 298 6.64 -2.07 -5.69
N TYR A 299 6.18 -1.21 -6.57
CA TYR A 299 6.39 0.24 -6.47
C TYR A 299 5.16 0.87 -5.84
N ASP A 300 5.39 1.79 -4.92
CA ASP A 300 4.31 2.45 -4.23
C ASP A 300 4.68 3.91 -3.93
N THR A 301 3.83 4.83 -4.39
CA THR A 301 3.98 6.27 -4.18
C THR A 301 5.36 6.79 -4.55
N ILE A 302 5.73 6.73 -5.84
CA ILE A 302 7.01 7.23 -6.33
C ILE A 302 6.90 8.73 -6.62
N HIS A 303 7.34 9.55 -5.68
CA HIS A 303 7.24 11.01 -5.76
C HIS A 303 8.55 11.73 -5.40
N ASP A 304 8.95 11.73 -4.12
CA ASP A 304 10.08 12.55 -3.68
C ASP A 304 11.43 11.83 -3.88
N PRO A 305 12.36 12.38 -4.69
CA PRO A 305 13.66 11.77 -4.95
C PRO A 305 14.52 11.63 -3.68
N LYS A 306 14.30 12.44 -2.65
CA LYS A 306 15.04 12.36 -1.37
C LYS A 306 14.61 11.18 -0.51
N TYR A 307 13.42 10.64 -0.78
CA TYR A 307 12.81 9.58 0.03
C TYR A 307 12.68 8.27 -0.74
N LEU A 308 13.34 8.13 -1.90
CA LEU A 308 13.43 6.85 -2.57
C LEU A 308 14.05 5.81 -1.61
N MET A 309 13.34 4.72 -1.38
CA MET A 309 13.64 3.76 -0.34
C MET A 309 13.23 2.35 -0.76
N VAL A 310 14.06 1.37 -0.38
CA VAL A 310 13.71 -0.05 -0.44
C VAL A 310 13.32 -0.53 0.95
N ASN A 311 12.16 -1.13 1.06
CA ASN A 311 11.61 -1.61 2.32
C ASN A 311 12.03 -3.06 2.57
N TYR A 312 12.79 -3.31 3.63
CA TYR A 312 13.19 -4.66 4.09
C TYR A 312 12.14 -5.31 5.01
N ARG A 313 11.18 -4.51 5.46
CA ARG A 313 9.99 -4.94 6.17
C ARG A 313 8.80 -4.13 5.70
N ASP A 314 7.69 -4.77 5.61
CA ASP A 314 6.43 -4.22 5.13
C ASP A 314 5.29 -4.51 6.12
N LEU A 315 4.06 -4.10 5.79
CA LEU A 315 2.84 -4.29 6.57
C LEU A 315 3.06 -3.92 8.03
N ASN A 316 3.10 -2.60 8.29
CA ASN A 316 3.34 -2.07 9.65
C ASN A 316 4.62 -2.64 10.31
N GLY A 317 5.63 -3.03 9.49
CA GLY A 317 6.90 -3.60 9.92
C GLY A 317 6.85 -5.07 10.34
N THR A 318 5.72 -5.75 10.15
CA THR A 318 5.52 -7.14 10.61
C THR A 318 5.95 -8.19 9.60
N VAL A 319 5.92 -7.88 8.30
CA VAL A 319 6.28 -8.80 7.21
C VAL A 319 7.71 -8.54 6.76
N LYS A 320 8.54 -9.58 6.71
CA LYS A 320 9.85 -9.54 6.09
C LYS A 320 9.71 -9.84 4.61
N VAL A 321 10.28 -8.99 3.76
CA VAL A 321 10.41 -9.23 2.33
C VAL A 321 11.77 -9.82 1.97
N ASP A 322 12.00 -10.10 0.71
CA ASP A 322 13.24 -10.74 0.26
C ASP A 322 14.44 -9.78 0.35
N LYS A 323 15.36 -10.08 1.27
CA LYS A 323 16.53 -9.22 1.52
C LYS A 323 17.45 -9.11 0.31
N ASP A 324 17.64 -10.20 -0.44
CA ASP A 324 18.60 -10.23 -1.55
C ASP A 324 18.09 -9.36 -2.71
N TYR A 325 16.78 -9.38 -2.95
CA TYR A 325 16.16 -8.50 -3.95
C TYR A 325 16.17 -7.03 -3.51
N CYS A 326 16.01 -6.76 -2.22
CA CYS A 326 16.21 -5.42 -1.68
C CYS A 326 17.67 -4.95 -1.87
N ASP A 327 18.64 -5.80 -1.55
CA ASP A 327 20.07 -5.48 -1.73
C ASP A 327 20.41 -5.26 -3.21
N LEU A 328 19.85 -6.06 -4.14
CA LEU A 328 20.02 -5.88 -5.59
C LEU A 328 19.47 -4.53 -6.08
N PHE A 329 18.33 -4.09 -5.58
CA PHE A 329 17.80 -2.77 -5.96
C PHE A 329 18.70 -1.65 -5.44
N MET A 330 19.21 -1.78 -4.21
CA MET A 330 20.18 -0.82 -3.64
C MET A 330 21.46 -0.74 -4.49
N GLU A 331 22.03 -1.89 -4.89
CA GLU A 331 23.20 -1.95 -5.77
C GLU A 331 22.91 -1.32 -7.15
N ALA A 332 21.71 -1.54 -7.67
CA ALA A 332 21.30 -0.95 -8.95
C ALA A 332 21.19 0.58 -8.86
N ALA A 333 20.59 1.10 -7.79
CA ALA A 333 20.49 2.52 -7.55
C ALA A 333 21.87 3.17 -7.39
N GLU A 334 22.76 2.56 -6.60
CA GLU A 334 24.15 3.02 -6.43
C GLU A 334 24.91 3.03 -7.78
N ALA A 335 24.71 2.03 -8.62
CA ALA A 335 25.40 1.90 -9.91
C ALA A 335 24.98 2.97 -10.95
N VAL A 336 23.91 3.72 -10.69
CA VAL A 336 23.44 4.85 -11.52
C VAL A 336 23.45 6.18 -10.75
N ASP A 337 24.15 6.25 -9.63
CA ASP A 337 24.29 7.42 -8.76
C ASP A 337 22.94 7.97 -8.24
N VAL A 338 21.94 7.11 -8.07
CA VAL A 338 20.62 7.47 -7.52
C VAL A 338 20.62 7.27 -6.01
N PRO A 339 20.35 8.33 -5.23
CA PRO A 339 20.20 8.21 -3.78
C PRO A 339 19.02 7.31 -3.41
N CYS A 340 19.28 6.17 -2.81
CA CYS A 340 18.27 5.24 -2.31
C CYS A 340 18.57 4.84 -0.88
N LYS A 341 17.55 4.73 -0.04
CA LYS A 341 17.68 4.40 1.38
C LYS A 341 17.19 2.99 1.66
N LYS A 342 17.86 2.35 2.60
CA LYS A 342 17.33 1.14 3.24
C LYS A 342 16.31 1.53 4.29
N GLY A 343 15.10 0.98 4.21
CA GLY A 343 14.02 1.34 5.10
C GLY A 343 13.07 0.20 5.44
N TRP A 344 11.96 0.57 6.01
CA TRP A 344 10.86 -0.32 6.37
C TRP A 344 9.58 0.49 6.51
N VAL A 345 8.43 -0.11 6.25
CA VAL A 345 7.14 0.49 6.52
C VAL A 345 6.93 0.50 8.05
N PRO A 346 6.87 1.68 8.69
CA PRO A 346 6.81 1.76 10.15
C PRO A 346 5.43 1.29 10.67
N PRO A 347 5.29 1.03 11.99
CA PRO A 347 3.99 0.81 12.59
C PRO A 347 3.02 1.95 12.28
N LEU A 348 1.79 1.60 11.89
CA LEU A 348 0.75 2.52 11.38
C LEU A 348 1.07 3.15 10.02
N GLY A 349 2.17 2.77 9.37
CA GLY A 349 2.55 3.25 8.04
C GLY A 349 1.85 2.53 6.89
N GLY A 350 1.00 1.56 7.17
CA GLY A 350 0.29 0.80 6.15
C GLY A 350 1.06 -0.42 5.63
N ALA A 351 0.91 -0.69 4.37
CA ALA A 351 1.58 -1.77 3.66
C ALA A 351 1.70 -1.41 2.17
N THR A 352 2.54 -2.16 1.45
CA THR A 352 2.53 -2.22 -0.01
C THR A 352 2.20 -3.65 -0.45
N ASP A 353 1.87 -3.86 -1.71
CA ASP A 353 1.57 -5.19 -2.25
C ASP A 353 2.70 -6.21 -2.05
N SER A 354 3.96 -5.74 -1.86
CA SER A 354 5.09 -6.62 -1.57
C SER A 354 4.86 -7.47 -0.33
N ALA A 355 4.11 -6.98 0.65
CA ALA A 355 3.74 -7.74 1.83
C ALA A 355 2.85 -8.95 1.51
N ALA A 356 1.85 -8.77 0.64
CA ALA A 356 0.95 -9.86 0.24
C ALA A 356 1.71 -10.94 -0.54
N PHE A 357 2.58 -10.55 -1.48
CA PHE A 357 3.44 -11.48 -2.20
C PHE A 357 4.36 -12.25 -1.24
N ALA A 358 5.04 -11.56 -0.30
CA ALA A 358 5.91 -12.19 0.67
C ALA A 358 5.14 -13.16 1.60
N GLN A 359 3.94 -12.80 2.07
CA GLN A 359 3.10 -13.66 2.89
C GLN A 359 2.65 -14.93 2.15
N ALA A 360 2.46 -14.83 0.83
CA ALA A 360 2.12 -15.97 -0.02
C ALA A 360 3.32 -16.84 -0.43
N GLY A 361 4.54 -16.47 -0.02
CA GLY A 361 5.76 -17.22 -0.32
C GLY A 361 6.44 -16.83 -1.63
N PHE A 362 5.99 -15.77 -2.32
CA PHE A 362 6.71 -15.20 -3.44
C PHE A 362 7.87 -14.33 -2.95
N ARG A 363 8.97 -14.31 -3.72
CA ARG A 363 10.11 -13.44 -3.42
C ARG A 363 9.82 -12.03 -3.92
N SER A 364 9.71 -11.07 -3.02
CA SER A 364 9.31 -9.70 -3.34
C SER A 364 10.15 -8.65 -2.62
N CYS A 365 10.23 -7.44 -3.19
CA CYS A 365 10.71 -6.24 -2.52
C CYS A 365 9.77 -5.07 -2.80
N GLY A 366 9.64 -4.15 -1.84
CA GLY A 366 8.86 -2.92 -1.97
C GLY A 366 9.77 -1.72 -2.16
N VAL A 367 9.44 -0.85 -3.10
CA VAL A 367 10.14 0.41 -3.39
C VAL A 367 9.16 1.56 -3.22
N THR A 368 9.49 2.51 -2.37
CA THR A 368 8.67 3.70 -2.10
C THR A 368 9.46 4.98 -2.29
N GLY A 369 8.80 6.04 -2.71
CA GLY A 369 9.40 7.37 -2.90
C GLY A 369 8.67 8.44 -2.09
N LEU A 370 8.26 8.11 -0.87
CA LEU A 370 7.41 8.95 -0.04
C LEU A 370 8.05 9.17 1.34
N ASN A 371 7.83 10.32 1.93
CA ASN A 371 8.16 10.57 3.32
C ASN A 371 7.12 9.93 4.23
N HIS A 372 7.51 8.89 4.97
CA HIS A 372 6.62 8.21 5.92
C HIS A 372 6.08 9.07 7.07
N LYS A 373 6.46 10.36 7.15
CA LYS A 373 5.80 11.32 8.04
C LYS A 373 4.51 11.88 7.45
N LEU A 374 3.95 11.19 6.46
CA LEU A 374 2.76 11.55 5.71
C LEU A 374 2.91 12.91 5.02
N GLU A 375 3.21 12.86 3.74
CA GLU A 375 3.18 14.02 2.88
C GLU A 375 1.77 14.62 2.82
N ASP A 376 1.66 15.91 2.56
CA ASP A 376 0.38 16.61 2.54
C ASP A 376 -0.51 16.25 1.34
N TYR A 377 0.07 15.59 0.32
CA TYR A 377 -0.67 15.03 -0.82
C TYR A 377 -1.20 13.61 -0.55
N TYR A 378 -0.51 12.81 0.29
CA TYR A 378 -0.81 11.39 0.51
C TYR A 378 -2.26 11.19 1.00
N HIS A 379 -3.03 10.42 0.25
CA HIS A 379 -4.47 10.20 0.45
C HIS A 379 -5.28 11.52 0.57
N THR A 380 -4.89 12.55 -0.17
CA THR A 380 -5.62 13.82 -0.19
C THR A 380 -5.90 14.28 -1.63
N ARG A 381 -6.79 15.25 -1.78
CA ARG A 381 -7.07 15.88 -3.08
C ARG A 381 -5.88 16.61 -3.70
N ARG A 382 -4.71 16.60 -3.06
CA ARG A 382 -3.46 17.13 -3.60
C ARG A 382 -2.67 16.09 -4.37
N ASP A 383 -3.06 14.81 -4.28
CA ASP A 383 -2.47 13.76 -5.10
C ASP A 383 -3.05 13.78 -6.50
N THR A 384 -2.54 14.68 -7.31
CA THR A 384 -3.01 14.97 -8.67
C THR A 384 -1.87 14.82 -9.68
N TYR A 385 -2.24 14.68 -10.95
CA TYR A 385 -1.25 14.62 -12.05
C TYR A 385 -0.40 15.92 -12.16
N ASP A 386 -0.89 17.07 -11.66
CA ASP A 386 -0.12 18.34 -11.62
C ASP A 386 0.91 18.35 -10.46
N ASN A 387 0.82 17.41 -9.53
CA ASN A 387 1.71 17.28 -8.37
C ASN A 387 2.63 16.05 -8.50
N MET A 388 3.05 15.72 -9.70
CA MET A 388 4.04 14.66 -9.94
C MET A 388 5.46 15.23 -9.95
N ASN A 389 6.42 14.42 -9.48
CA ASN A 389 7.83 14.83 -9.44
C ASN A 389 8.63 14.08 -10.50
N GLU A 390 9.03 14.79 -11.57
CA GLU A 390 9.80 14.21 -12.68
C GLU A 390 11.13 13.61 -12.21
N GLU A 391 11.86 14.28 -11.31
CA GLU A 391 13.13 13.78 -10.79
C GLU A 391 12.96 12.49 -9.98
N GLY A 392 11.90 12.39 -9.16
CA GLY A 392 11.58 11.19 -8.40
C GLY A 392 11.28 9.99 -9.31
N LEU A 393 10.45 10.21 -10.33
CA LEU A 393 10.14 9.19 -11.34
C LEU A 393 11.39 8.77 -12.12
N ALA A 394 12.19 9.72 -12.61
CA ALA A 394 13.42 9.48 -13.35
C ALA A 394 14.43 8.67 -12.56
N ASN A 395 14.65 9.02 -11.29
CA ASN A 395 15.58 8.33 -10.40
C ASN A 395 15.14 6.87 -10.17
N CYS A 396 13.88 6.65 -9.83
CA CYS A 396 13.35 5.31 -9.65
C CYS A 396 13.42 4.49 -10.94
N TYR A 397 13.07 5.10 -12.09
CA TYR A 397 13.16 4.47 -13.40
C TYR A 397 14.59 4.05 -13.74
N ALA A 398 15.58 4.92 -13.56
CA ALA A 398 17.00 4.63 -13.82
C ALA A 398 17.49 3.44 -12.97
N ALA A 399 17.15 3.41 -11.68
CA ALA A 399 17.48 2.30 -10.80
C ALA A 399 16.79 1.00 -11.24
N THR A 400 15.52 1.06 -11.66
CA THR A 400 14.76 -0.10 -12.15
C THR A 400 15.31 -0.68 -13.44
N VAL A 401 15.65 0.17 -14.42
CA VAL A 401 16.30 -0.25 -15.65
C VAL A 401 17.64 -0.91 -15.33
N LYS A 402 18.45 -0.31 -14.47
CA LYS A 402 19.74 -0.87 -14.07
C LYS A 402 19.59 -2.23 -13.38
N LEU A 403 18.62 -2.37 -12.48
CA LEU A 403 18.29 -3.64 -11.84
C LEU A 403 17.95 -4.72 -12.86
N SER A 404 17.09 -4.39 -13.83
CA SER A 404 16.72 -5.31 -14.91
C SER A 404 17.95 -5.77 -15.68
N LEU A 405 18.89 -4.86 -16.01
CA LEU A 405 20.13 -5.18 -16.70
C LEU A 405 21.09 -6.05 -15.85
N ILE A 406 21.22 -5.78 -14.55
CA ILE A 406 22.04 -6.61 -13.63
C ILE A 406 21.44 -8.01 -13.52
N HIS A 407 20.15 -8.11 -13.34
CA HIS A 407 19.44 -9.38 -13.24
C HIS A 407 19.56 -10.21 -14.53
N ILE A 408 19.63 -9.55 -15.69
CA ILE A 408 19.82 -10.18 -17.00
C ILE A 408 21.28 -10.62 -17.22
N SER A 409 22.27 -9.83 -16.80
CA SER A 409 23.69 -10.04 -17.18
C SER A 409 24.50 -10.90 -16.19
N GLU A 410 24.09 -11.04 -14.93
CA GLU A 410 24.84 -11.78 -13.90
C GLU A 410 24.06 -12.97 -13.29
N PRO A 411 23.85 -14.07 -14.05
CA PRO A 411 23.07 -15.22 -13.57
C PRO A 411 23.72 -15.99 -12.41
N THR A 412 25.00 -15.77 -12.14
CA THR A 412 25.78 -16.55 -11.16
C THR A 412 25.61 -16.07 -9.73
N ARG A 413 25.31 -14.79 -9.48
CA ARG A 413 25.11 -14.26 -8.11
C ARG A 413 23.87 -14.83 -7.43
N LEU A 414 22.81 -15.13 -8.19
CA LEU A 414 21.57 -15.70 -7.65
C LEU A 414 21.60 -17.23 -7.42
N ARG A 415 22.65 -17.93 -7.85
CA ARG A 415 22.84 -19.38 -7.61
C ARG A 415 23.60 -19.70 -6.33
N CYS A 416 24.16 -18.71 -5.68
CA CYS A 416 24.99 -18.90 -4.47
C CYS A 416 24.29 -18.48 -3.17
N ILE A 417 22.96 -18.23 -3.22
CA ILE A 417 22.15 -17.84 -2.05
C ILE A 417 21.04 -18.84 -1.84
#